data_be1e217eaa186e357cd8913c83e0ad21
#
_entry.id   be1e217eaa186e357cd8913c83e0ad21
#
_cell.length_a   1.000
_cell.length_b   1.000
_cell.length_c   1.000
_cell.angle_alpha   90.00
_cell.angle_beta   90.00
_cell.angle_gamma   90.00
#
_symmetry.space_group_name_H-M   'P 1'
#
loop_
_entity.id
_entity.type
_entity.pdbx_description
1 polymer ?
#
loop_
_entity_poly.entity_id
_entity_poly.type
_entity_poly.pdbx_seq_one_letter_code
_entity_poly.pdbx_strand_id
1 'polypeptide(L)'
;SGEPREVMHYALLIGYGASAVNPFLAFETLDDLSARGLLGEVSAEAAHKKFVKAVNKGLLKVFSKMGVSTLQSYRGAQIFEAIGLNKDFIDRYFTGTPSRIEGVGVDVIAREAQMKHSFAFRKMSRDEPELEVGGSYQYRVQGEYHLYNPLTVSKLQHAVRGNSYATYKEFAEHINNQQAQLATIRGLMRFREAAHPVPLEEVEPASEIVK
;
A
#
# COMPACT_ATOMS: atom_id res chain seq x y z
N SER A 1 -9.59 17.60 2.66
CA SER A 1 -8.66 16.93 1.77
C SER A 1 -9.39 15.94 0.86
N GLY A 2 -8.94 15.81 -0.39
CA GLY A 2 -9.45 14.82 -1.34
C GLY A 2 -8.80 13.44 -1.23
N GLU A 3 -7.70 13.29 -0.49
CA GLU A 3 -6.95 12.04 -0.44
C GLU A 3 -7.46 11.01 0.59
N PRO A 4 -7.98 11.38 1.78
CA PRO A 4 -8.39 10.40 2.77
C PRO A 4 -9.67 9.67 2.38
N ARG A 5 -9.56 8.37 2.18
CA ARG A 5 -10.68 7.48 1.86
C ARG A 5 -10.64 6.13 2.59
N GLU A 6 -9.51 5.80 3.20
CA GLU A 6 -9.29 4.52 3.86
C GLU A 6 -8.80 4.71 5.29
N VAL A 7 -9.01 3.74 6.16
CA VAL A 7 -8.64 3.80 7.57
C VAL A 7 -7.17 4.19 7.77
N MET A 8 -6.26 3.67 6.92
CA MET A 8 -4.83 3.99 7.01
C MET A 8 -4.57 5.48 6.78
N HIS A 9 -5.25 6.13 5.85
CA HIS A 9 -5.09 7.57 5.60
C HIS A 9 -5.45 8.41 6.82
N TYR A 10 -6.54 8.05 7.51
CA TYR A 10 -6.94 8.73 8.74
C TYR A 10 -5.99 8.45 9.90
N ALA A 11 -5.53 7.19 10.02
CA ALA A 11 -4.55 6.81 11.03
C ALA A 11 -3.25 7.60 10.88
N LEU A 12 -2.75 7.77 9.65
CA LEU A 12 -1.57 8.59 9.36
C LEU A 12 -1.79 10.06 9.71
N LEU A 13 -2.89 10.66 9.24
CA LEU A 13 -3.17 12.08 9.50
C LEU A 13 -3.28 12.37 11.00
N ILE A 14 -4.00 11.54 11.74
CA ILE A 14 -4.14 11.69 13.19
C ILE A 14 -2.80 11.46 13.90
N GLY A 15 -2.05 10.45 13.48
CA GLY A 15 -0.73 10.15 14.02
C GLY A 15 0.26 11.29 13.82
N TYR A 16 0.17 12.03 12.72
CA TYR A 16 0.94 13.25 12.48
C TYR A 16 0.29 14.52 13.08
N GLY A 17 -0.74 14.39 13.91
CA GLY A 17 -1.25 15.47 14.75
C GLY A 17 -2.57 16.10 14.31
N ALA A 18 -3.22 15.63 13.24
CA ALA A 18 -4.51 16.15 12.82
C ALA A 18 -5.56 15.93 13.93
N SER A 19 -6.33 16.98 14.23
CA SER A 19 -7.44 16.91 15.20
C SER A 19 -8.78 16.61 14.55
N ALA A 20 -8.93 16.99 13.28
CA ALA A 20 -10.12 16.73 12.49
C ALA A 20 -9.72 16.52 11.03
N VAL A 21 -10.46 15.69 10.31
CA VAL A 21 -10.25 15.42 8.89
C VAL A 21 -11.60 15.53 8.19
N ASN A 22 -11.67 16.38 7.16
CA ASN A 22 -12.80 16.42 6.24
C ASN A 22 -12.45 15.74 4.92
N PRO A 23 -12.91 14.53 4.66
CA PRO A 23 -12.65 13.80 3.42
C PRO A 23 -13.69 14.19 2.34
N PHE A 24 -13.68 15.44 1.90
CA PHE A 24 -14.75 15.97 1.05
C PHE A 24 -14.96 15.14 -0.23
N LEU A 25 -13.89 14.69 -0.89
CA LEU A 25 -13.99 13.90 -2.11
C LEU A 25 -14.62 12.52 -1.87
N ALA A 26 -14.35 11.89 -0.73
CA ALA A 26 -15.01 10.63 -0.38
C ALA A 26 -16.51 10.82 -0.17
N PHE A 27 -16.93 11.93 0.43
CA PHE A 27 -18.34 12.26 0.59
C PHE A 27 -19.00 12.57 -0.75
N GLU A 28 -18.40 13.41 -1.59
CA GLU A 28 -18.90 13.70 -2.94
C GLU A 28 -18.99 12.43 -3.80
N THR A 29 -18.04 11.51 -3.67
CA THR A 29 -18.11 10.20 -4.34
C THR A 29 -19.32 9.38 -3.87
N LEU A 30 -19.61 9.38 -2.57
CA LEU A 30 -20.80 8.68 -2.05
C LEU A 30 -22.10 9.33 -2.53
N ASP A 31 -22.12 10.67 -2.67
CA ASP A 31 -23.25 11.41 -3.21
C ASP A 31 -23.49 11.04 -4.69
N ASP A 32 -22.43 11.02 -5.51
CA ASP A 32 -22.51 10.59 -6.90
C ASP A 32 -22.98 9.14 -7.05
N LEU A 33 -22.41 8.22 -6.28
CA LEU A 33 -22.80 6.81 -6.29
C LEU A 33 -24.28 6.62 -5.90
N SER A 34 -24.76 7.39 -4.92
CA SER A 34 -26.16 7.40 -4.53
C SER A 34 -27.06 7.95 -5.64
N ALA A 35 -26.69 9.08 -6.25
CA ALA A 35 -27.43 9.70 -7.36
C ALA A 35 -27.52 8.77 -8.58
N ARG A 36 -26.49 7.98 -8.83
CA ARG A 36 -26.45 6.98 -9.91
C ARG A 36 -27.14 5.65 -9.56
N GLY A 37 -27.73 5.51 -8.37
CA GLY A 37 -28.41 4.30 -7.94
C GLY A 37 -27.47 3.12 -7.64
N LEU A 38 -26.16 3.34 -7.58
CA LEU A 38 -25.16 2.29 -7.37
C LEU A 38 -25.06 1.81 -5.90
N LEU A 39 -25.71 2.51 -4.99
CA LEU A 39 -25.81 2.14 -3.57
C LEU A 39 -27.16 1.45 -3.22
N GLY A 40 -27.95 1.08 -4.23
CA GLY A 40 -29.28 0.52 -4.04
C GLY A 40 -30.21 1.51 -3.33
N GLU A 41 -30.90 1.08 -2.28
CA GLU A 41 -31.85 1.92 -1.50
C GLU A 41 -31.15 2.80 -0.42
N VAL A 42 -29.82 2.81 -0.39
CA VAL A 42 -29.09 3.60 0.63
C VAL A 42 -29.01 5.05 0.20
N SER A 43 -29.60 5.95 1.00
CA SER A 43 -29.49 7.39 0.76
C SER A 43 -28.07 7.91 0.99
N ALA A 44 -27.71 9.03 0.34
CA ALA A 44 -26.41 9.68 0.50
C ALA A 44 -26.07 9.95 1.98
N GLU A 45 -27.02 10.49 2.75
CA GLU A 45 -26.83 10.75 4.19
C GLU A 45 -26.53 9.46 4.97
N ALA A 46 -27.27 8.38 4.67
CA ALA A 46 -27.03 7.08 5.31
C ALA A 46 -25.67 6.49 4.90
N ALA A 47 -25.25 6.71 3.66
CA ALA A 47 -23.93 6.30 3.18
C ALA A 47 -22.80 7.04 3.92
N HIS A 48 -22.90 8.37 4.09
CA HIS A 48 -21.95 9.16 4.88
C HIS A 48 -21.85 8.64 6.32
N LYS A 49 -22.98 8.42 6.99
CA LYS A 49 -23.00 7.88 8.36
C LYS A 49 -22.33 6.50 8.46
N LYS A 50 -22.60 5.62 7.48
CA LYS A 50 -21.97 4.29 7.41
C LYS A 50 -20.46 4.39 7.17
N PHE A 51 -20.03 5.29 6.30
CA PHE A 51 -18.61 5.53 6.01
C PHE A 51 -17.86 6.01 7.26
N VAL A 52 -18.36 7.05 7.92
CA VAL A 52 -17.78 7.57 9.18
C VAL A 52 -17.71 6.47 10.24
N LYS A 53 -18.79 5.69 10.39
CA LYS A 53 -18.82 4.56 11.35
C LYS A 53 -17.78 3.50 11.00
N ALA A 54 -17.58 3.19 9.73
CA ALA A 54 -16.59 2.21 9.28
C ALA A 54 -15.16 2.69 9.56
N VAL A 55 -14.85 3.95 9.23
CA VAL A 55 -13.55 4.57 9.53
C VAL A 55 -13.28 4.58 11.03
N ASN A 56 -14.23 5.03 11.86
CA ASN A 56 -14.08 5.06 13.31
C ASN A 56 -13.82 3.66 13.88
N LYS A 57 -14.57 2.65 13.41
CA LYS A 57 -14.36 1.26 13.84
C LYS A 57 -12.96 0.75 13.45
N GLY A 58 -12.49 1.14 12.27
CA GLY A 58 -11.14 0.82 11.79
C GLY A 58 -10.05 1.46 12.64
N LEU A 59 -10.19 2.75 12.95
CA LEU A 59 -9.26 3.49 13.82
C LEU A 59 -9.18 2.89 15.22
N LEU A 60 -10.31 2.54 15.81
CA LEU A 60 -10.34 1.87 17.12
C LEU A 60 -9.59 0.53 17.10
N LYS A 61 -9.67 -0.22 15.99
CA LYS A 61 -8.87 -1.44 15.83
C LYS A 61 -7.39 -1.15 15.74
N VAL A 62 -6.98 -0.10 15.03
CA VAL A 62 -5.57 0.31 14.93
C VAL A 62 -5.05 0.65 16.33
N PHE A 63 -5.75 1.52 17.07
CA PHE A 63 -5.33 1.91 18.41
C PHE A 63 -5.27 0.72 19.37
N SER A 64 -6.25 -0.16 19.33
CA SER A 64 -6.29 -1.37 20.15
C SER A 64 -5.11 -2.30 19.87
N LYS A 65 -4.79 -2.52 18.60
CA LYS A 65 -3.63 -3.37 18.20
C LYS A 65 -2.30 -2.76 18.59
N MET A 66 -2.21 -1.44 18.62
CA MET A 66 -1.00 -0.72 19.05
C MET A 66 -0.90 -0.57 20.58
N GLY A 67 -1.92 -0.98 21.32
CA GLY A 67 -1.97 -0.82 22.76
C GLY A 67 -2.16 0.62 23.22
N VAL A 68 -2.69 1.50 22.34
CA VAL A 68 -2.93 2.92 22.64
C VAL A 68 -4.39 3.10 23.04
N SER A 69 -4.63 3.50 24.29
CA SER A 69 -5.98 3.59 24.87
C SER A 69 -6.65 4.96 24.68
N THR A 70 -5.88 6.00 24.36
CA THR A 70 -6.41 7.36 24.19
C THR A 70 -5.98 7.97 22.87
N LEU A 71 -6.87 8.76 22.25
CA LEU A 71 -6.57 9.48 21.02
C LEU A 71 -5.42 10.48 21.22
N GLN A 72 -5.33 11.09 22.38
CA GLN A 72 -4.27 12.05 22.71
C GLN A 72 -2.89 11.40 22.69
N SER A 73 -2.77 10.16 23.15
CA SER A 73 -1.51 9.42 23.14
C SER A 73 -1.12 8.95 21.74
N TYR A 74 -2.07 8.83 20.83
CA TYR A 74 -1.82 8.45 19.44
C TYR A 74 -1.40 9.66 18.58
N ARG A 75 -1.94 10.84 18.85
CA ARG A 75 -1.64 12.05 18.09
C ARG A 75 -0.20 12.50 18.30
N GLY A 76 0.55 12.60 17.19
CA GLY A 76 1.96 13.00 17.23
C GLY A 76 2.89 11.97 17.89
N ALA A 77 2.50 10.72 17.99
CA ALA A 77 3.23 9.68 18.72
C ALA A 77 4.52 9.19 18.04
N GLN A 78 4.88 9.72 16.87
CA GLN A 78 6.10 9.33 16.11
C GLN A 78 6.24 7.81 15.90
N ILE A 79 5.15 7.16 15.58
CA ILE A 79 5.05 5.68 15.45
C ILE A 79 5.27 5.20 14.01
N PHE A 80 5.57 6.09 13.09
CA PHE A 80 5.73 5.77 11.67
C PHE A 80 7.19 5.72 11.27
N GLU A 81 7.46 4.92 10.26
CA GLU A 81 8.72 4.89 9.53
C GLU A 81 8.42 5.14 8.05
N ALA A 82 9.19 6.02 7.43
CA ALA A 82 9.09 6.25 6.00
C ALA A 82 9.87 5.16 5.23
N ILE A 83 9.23 4.62 4.20
CA ILE A 83 9.83 3.65 3.29
C ILE A 83 9.68 4.19 1.88
N GLY A 84 10.81 4.29 1.15
CA GLY A 84 10.82 4.75 -0.23
C GLY A 84 10.83 6.26 -0.41
N LEU A 85 11.05 7.03 0.65
CA LEU A 85 11.26 8.49 0.61
C LEU A 85 12.67 8.82 1.05
N ASN A 86 13.36 9.71 0.34
CA ASN A 86 14.71 10.11 0.68
C ASN A 86 14.74 10.95 1.96
N LYS A 87 15.92 11.01 2.56
CA LYS A 87 16.13 11.68 3.83
C LYS A 87 15.86 13.19 3.74
N ASP A 88 16.27 13.86 2.68
CA ASP A 88 16.08 15.30 2.51
C ASP A 88 14.60 15.68 2.50
N PHE A 89 13.76 14.86 1.84
CA PHE A 89 12.31 15.04 1.85
C PHE A 89 11.72 14.86 3.25
N ILE A 90 12.17 13.83 3.96
CA ILE A 90 11.69 13.53 5.31
C ILE A 90 12.14 14.62 6.30
N ASP A 91 13.40 15.03 6.28
CA ASP A 91 13.91 16.07 7.18
C ASP A 91 13.17 17.41 7.00
N ARG A 92 12.72 17.69 5.78
CA ARG A 92 12.00 18.93 5.46
C ARG A 92 10.52 18.89 5.82
N TYR A 93 9.83 17.80 5.57
CA TYR A 93 8.36 17.74 5.66
C TYR A 93 7.84 16.82 6.78
N PHE A 94 8.64 15.90 7.25
CA PHE A 94 8.30 14.90 8.26
C PHE A 94 9.39 14.76 9.31
N THR A 95 9.93 15.87 9.76
CA THR A 95 11.05 15.94 10.70
C THR A 95 10.85 14.99 11.89
N GLY A 96 11.86 14.17 12.16
CA GLY A 96 11.83 13.18 13.25
C GLY A 96 11.28 11.80 12.84
N THR A 97 10.72 11.65 11.65
CA THR A 97 10.34 10.33 11.13
C THR A 97 11.58 9.59 10.62
N PRO A 98 11.86 8.35 11.08
CA PRO A 98 12.98 7.58 10.55
C PRO A 98 12.75 7.18 9.08
N SER A 99 13.79 7.29 8.27
CA SER A 99 13.83 6.82 6.88
C SER A 99 15.10 6.00 6.68
N ARG A 100 15.03 4.72 7.03
CA ARG A 100 16.16 3.77 6.91
C ARG A 100 16.27 3.17 5.52
N ILE A 101 15.15 3.10 4.81
CA ILE A 101 15.08 2.68 3.41
C ILE A 101 14.67 3.91 2.62
N GLU A 102 15.66 4.59 2.09
CA GLU A 102 15.46 5.78 1.29
C GLU A 102 14.82 5.47 -0.08
N GLY A 103 14.57 6.47 -0.87
CA GLY A 103 13.96 6.32 -2.19
C GLY A 103 13.82 7.65 -2.90
N VAL A 104 12.60 7.98 -3.32
CA VAL A 104 12.29 9.14 -4.17
C VAL A 104 12.29 10.45 -3.40
N GLY A 105 12.60 11.52 -4.11
CA GLY A 105 12.54 12.90 -3.62
C GLY A 105 11.28 13.63 -4.06
N VAL A 106 11.25 14.92 -3.77
CA VAL A 106 10.12 15.82 -4.07
C VAL A 106 9.82 15.92 -5.56
N ASP A 107 10.82 15.78 -6.40
CA ASP A 107 10.73 15.85 -7.88
C ASP A 107 9.86 14.72 -8.44
N VAL A 108 10.02 13.51 -7.93
CA VAL A 108 9.19 12.35 -8.33
C VAL A 108 7.77 12.52 -7.82
N ILE A 109 7.59 12.93 -6.56
CA ILE A 109 6.26 13.17 -5.97
C ILE A 109 5.50 14.26 -6.74
N ALA A 110 6.21 15.34 -7.11
CA ALA A 110 5.62 16.43 -7.90
C ALA A 110 5.20 15.94 -9.29
N ARG A 111 6.02 15.09 -9.93
CA ARG A 111 5.69 14.48 -11.22
C ARG A 111 4.45 13.59 -11.12
N GLU A 112 4.37 12.75 -10.09
CA GLU A 112 3.20 11.89 -9.87
C GLU A 112 1.92 12.71 -9.64
N ALA A 113 2.01 13.79 -8.86
CA ALA A 113 0.88 14.71 -8.66
C ALA A 113 0.46 15.37 -9.99
N GLN A 114 1.42 15.81 -10.81
CA GLN A 114 1.15 16.36 -12.13
C GLN A 114 0.51 15.34 -13.08
N MET A 115 0.97 14.09 -13.06
CA MET A 115 0.40 13.01 -13.87
C MET A 115 -1.05 12.75 -13.48
N LYS A 116 -1.36 12.65 -12.19
CA LYS A 116 -2.73 12.49 -11.67
C LYS A 116 -3.62 13.65 -12.09
N HIS A 117 -3.14 14.89 -11.95
CA HIS A 117 -3.86 16.08 -12.37
C HIS A 117 -4.14 16.07 -13.88
N SER A 118 -3.11 15.81 -14.70
CA SER A 118 -3.26 15.78 -16.15
C SER A 118 -4.23 14.69 -16.60
N PHE A 119 -4.22 13.54 -15.93
CA PHE A 119 -5.17 12.46 -16.18
C PHE A 119 -6.61 12.88 -15.83
N ALA A 120 -6.81 13.50 -14.69
CA ALA A 120 -8.13 13.92 -14.22
C ALA A 120 -8.78 15.02 -15.11
N PHE A 121 -7.96 15.90 -15.68
CA PHE A 121 -8.43 17.02 -16.51
C PHE A 121 -8.23 16.80 -18.02
N ARG A 122 -7.87 15.59 -18.46
CA ARG A 122 -7.85 15.26 -19.87
C ARG A 122 -9.27 15.36 -20.45
N LYS A 123 -9.37 15.77 -21.71
CA LYS A 123 -10.65 15.70 -22.43
C LYS A 123 -10.98 14.22 -22.63
N MET A 124 -11.90 13.71 -21.83
CA MET A 124 -12.44 12.37 -22.03
C MET A 124 -13.33 12.35 -23.26
N SER A 125 -13.18 11.33 -24.11
CA SER A 125 -14.17 11.01 -25.12
C SER A 125 -15.49 10.61 -24.43
N ARG A 126 -16.64 10.91 -25.04
CA ARG A 126 -17.93 10.44 -24.52
C ARG A 126 -18.04 8.92 -24.44
N ASP A 127 -17.13 8.22 -25.13
CA ASP A 127 -17.07 6.77 -25.23
C ASP A 127 -16.07 6.11 -24.23
N GLU A 128 -15.44 6.88 -23.32
CA GLU A 128 -14.57 6.37 -22.27
C GLU A 128 -15.24 6.53 -20.88
N PRO A 129 -16.25 5.70 -20.55
CA PRO A 129 -17.01 5.90 -19.32
C PRO A 129 -16.46 5.14 -18.12
N GLU A 130 -15.46 4.29 -18.28
CA GLU A 130 -15.09 3.35 -17.21
C GLU A 130 -13.80 3.78 -16.48
N LEU A 131 -13.91 3.77 -15.16
CA LEU A 131 -12.74 3.87 -14.28
C LEU A 131 -11.88 2.61 -14.45
N GLU A 132 -10.58 2.74 -14.18
CA GLU A 132 -9.69 1.60 -14.11
C GLU A 132 -10.22 0.53 -13.15
N VAL A 133 -9.94 -0.74 -13.46
CA VAL A 133 -10.45 -1.90 -12.68
C VAL A 133 -10.04 -1.84 -11.22
N GLY A 134 -8.91 -1.19 -10.90
CA GLY A 134 -8.35 -1.12 -9.55
C GLY A 134 -7.79 -2.47 -9.09
N GLY A 135 -8.27 -2.98 -7.97
CA GLY A 135 -7.83 -4.29 -7.45
C GLY A 135 -6.76 -4.21 -6.36
N SER A 136 -6.63 -3.06 -5.68
CA SER A 136 -5.64 -2.85 -4.62
C SER A 136 -5.81 -3.82 -3.44
N TYR A 137 -7.05 -4.10 -3.02
CA TYR A 137 -7.33 -4.95 -1.85
C TYR A 137 -7.58 -6.42 -2.16
N GLN A 138 -8.04 -6.71 -3.35
CA GLN A 138 -8.24 -8.08 -3.81
C GLN A 138 -7.93 -8.17 -5.29
N TYR A 139 -7.45 -9.35 -5.69
CA TYR A 139 -7.18 -9.62 -7.09
C TYR A 139 -8.40 -9.36 -7.97
N ARG A 140 -8.20 -8.66 -9.07
CA ARG A 140 -9.16 -8.48 -10.16
C ARG A 140 -8.48 -8.74 -11.49
N VAL A 141 -9.22 -9.35 -12.40
CA VAL A 141 -8.74 -9.54 -13.78
C VAL A 141 -8.50 -8.17 -14.41
N GLN A 142 -7.35 -7.96 -15.03
CA GLN A 142 -6.90 -6.67 -15.58
C GLN A 142 -6.71 -5.54 -14.54
N GLY A 143 -6.77 -5.86 -13.25
CA GLY A 143 -6.47 -4.93 -12.18
C GLY A 143 -5.01 -4.94 -11.76
N GLU A 144 -4.73 -4.33 -10.60
CA GLU A 144 -3.40 -4.28 -10.02
C GLU A 144 -2.82 -5.69 -9.82
N TYR A 145 -1.53 -5.84 -10.11
CA TYR A 145 -0.85 -7.12 -9.95
C TYR A 145 -0.65 -7.48 -8.48
N HIS A 146 -1.00 -8.71 -8.13
CA HIS A 146 -0.75 -9.29 -6.81
C HIS A 146 0.26 -10.43 -6.92
N LEU A 147 1.21 -10.50 -5.97
CA LEU A 147 2.17 -11.60 -5.89
C LEU A 147 1.45 -12.95 -5.74
N TYR A 148 0.43 -12.98 -4.88
CA TYR A 148 -0.49 -14.12 -4.75
C TYR A 148 -1.71 -13.88 -5.64
N ASN A 149 -1.70 -14.48 -6.80
CA ASN A 149 -2.74 -14.41 -7.82
C ASN A 149 -3.22 -15.83 -8.18
N PRO A 150 -4.23 -16.00 -9.01
CA PRO A 150 -4.76 -17.33 -9.37
C PRO A 150 -3.69 -18.29 -9.91
N LEU A 151 -2.70 -17.79 -10.65
CA LEU A 151 -1.62 -18.63 -11.19
C LEU A 151 -0.71 -19.15 -10.08
N THR A 152 -0.22 -18.27 -9.21
CA THR A 152 0.70 -18.65 -8.12
C THR A 152 0.01 -19.57 -7.10
N VAL A 153 -1.26 -19.28 -6.76
CA VAL A 153 -2.06 -20.12 -5.86
C VAL A 153 -2.30 -21.50 -6.47
N SER A 154 -2.68 -21.56 -7.75
CA SER A 154 -2.90 -22.81 -8.47
C SER A 154 -1.64 -23.68 -8.54
N LYS A 155 -0.49 -23.08 -8.87
CA LYS A 155 0.80 -23.80 -8.91
C LYS A 155 1.16 -24.40 -7.54
N LEU A 156 1.01 -23.63 -6.46
CA LEU A 156 1.28 -24.13 -5.12
C LEU A 156 0.35 -25.28 -4.74
N GLN A 157 -0.94 -25.16 -5.03
CA GLN A 157 -1.93 -26.22 -4.75
C GLN A 157 -1.62 -27.50 -5.55
N HIS A 158 -1.28 -27.37 -6.82
CA HIS A 158 -0.94 -28.53 -7.66
C HIS A 158 0.36 -29.19 -7.18
N ALA A 159 1.37 -28.40 -6.82
CA ALA A 159 2.62 -28.92 -6.27
C ALA A 159 2.39 -29.77 -5.02
N VAL A 160 1.60 -29.25 -4.07
CA VAL A 160 1.31 -29.93 -2.80
C VAL A 160 0.45 -31.18 -3.01
N ARG A 161 -0.64 -31.07 -3.78
CA ARG A 161 -1.55 -32.20 -4.02
C ARG A 161 -0.92 -33.33 -4.83
N GLY A 162 -0.09 -32.97 -5.81
CA GLY A 162 0.62 -33.91 -6.67
C GLY A 162 1.97 -34.35 -6.13
N ASN A 163 2.40 -33.86 -4.96
CA ASN A 163 3.73 -34.05 -4.40
C ASN A 163 4.84 -33.82 -5.44
N SER A 164 4.70 -32.76 -6.24
CA SER A 164 5.58 -32.43 -7.35
C SER A 164 6.55 -31.31 -6.99
N TYR A 165 7.80 -31.66 -6.76
CA TYR A 165 8.85 -30.68 -6.51
C TYR A 165 9.15 -29.80 -7.76
N ALA A 166 8.98 -30.34 -8.97
CA ALA A 166 9.12 -29.57 -10.19
C ALA A 166 8.13 -28.40 -10.25
N THR A 167 6.85 -28.68 -9.99
CA THR A 167 5.79 -27.65 -9.94
C THR A 167 6.00 -26.67 -8.80
N TYR A 168 6.56 -27.13 -7.66
CA TYR A 168 6.94 -26.24 -6.56
C TYR A 168 8.06 -25.28 -6.97
N LYS A 169 9.06 -25.73 -7.72
CA LYS A 169 10.10 -24.84 -8.25
C LYS A 169 9.54 -23.76 -9.14
N GLU A 170 8.58 -24.07 -10.00
CA GLU A 170 7.91 -23.07 -10.83
C GLU A 170 7.17 -22.03 -9.99
N PHE A 171 6.47 -22.47 -8.94
CA PHE A 171 5.86 -21.54 -7.96
C PHE A 171 6.91 -20.66 -7.27
N ALA A 172 7.98 -21.28 -6.77
CA ALA A 172 9.07 -20.56 -6.08
C ALA A 172 9.75 -19.52 -6.98
N GLU A 173 9.92 -19.83 -8.26
CA GLU A 173 10.46 -18.89 -9.26
C GLU A 173 9.55 -17.67 -9.43
N HIS A 174 8.24 -17.85 -9.55
CA HIS A 174 7.29 -16.73 -9.61
C HIS A 174 7.32 -15.85 -8.36
N ILE A 175 7.51 -16.44 -7.18
CA ILE A 175 7.55 -15.70 -5.92
C ILE A 175 8.89 -14.97 -5.74
N ASN A 176 10.00 -15.60 -6.10
CA ASN A 176 11.35 -15.09 -5.83
C ASN A 176 11.86 -14.17 -6.94
N ASN A 177 11.52 -14.44 -8.20
CA ASN A 177 11.96 -13.64 -9.33
C ASN A 177 10.94 -12.55 -9.67
N GLN A 178 11.04 -11.40 -9.02
CA GLN A 178 10.13 -10.27 -9.19
C GLN A 178 10.68 -9.18 -10.12
N GLN A 179 11.68 -9.48 -10.93
CA GLN A 179 12.34 -8.47 -11.78
C GLN A 179 11.39 -7.82 -12.81
N ALA A 180 10.43 -8.58 -13.31
CA ALA A 180 9.47 -8.09 -14.30
C ALA A 180 8.22 -7.42 -13.66
N GLN A 181 7.84 -7.84 -12.45
CA GLN A 181 6.63 -7.37 -11.79
C GLN A 181 6.91 -7.16 -10.30
N LEU A 182 7.26 -5.93 -9.96
CA LEU A 182 7.70 -5.52 -8.62
C LEU A 182 6.50 -5.39 -7.68
N ALA A 183 6.02 -6.52 -7.17
CA ALA A 183 4.80 -6.59 -6.37
C ALA A 183 5.02 -6.38 -4.86
N THR A 184 6.27 -6.35 -4.40
CA THR A 184 6.60 -6.20 -2.97
C THR A 184 7.78 -5.27 -2.78
N ILE A 185 7.89 -4.68 -1.59
CA ILE A 185 9.05 -3.86 -1.20
C ILE A 185 10.35 -4.64 -1.38
N ARG A 186 10.36 -5.93 -1.03
CA ARG A 186 11.53 -6.80 -1.26
C ARG A 186 11.93 -6.86 -2.73
N GLY A 187 10.97 -6.94 -3.64
CA GLY A 187 11.23 -6.96 -5.09
C GLY A 187 11.83 -5.65 -5.63
N LEU A 188 11.57 -4.54 -4.94
CA LEU A 188 12.13 -3.22 -5.28
C LEU A 188 13.58 -3.03 -4.81
N MET A 189 14.02 -3.81 -3.81
CA MET A 189 15.34 -3.69 -3.22
C MET A 189 16.37 -4.56 -3.94
N ARG A 190 17.61 -4.09 -3.98
CA ARG A 190 18.77 -4.84 -4.44
C ARG A 190 19.85 -4.79 -3.37
N PHE A 191 20.66 -5.84 -3.29
CA PHE A 191 21.84 -5.80 -2.46
C PHE A 191 22.83 -4.75 -3.03
N ARG A 192 23.41 -3.98 -2.13
CA ARG A 192 24.52 -3.11 -2.46
C ARG A 192 25.77 -3.99 -2.53
N GLU A 193 26.41 -4.03 -3.69
CA GLU A 193 27.66 -4.77 -3.83
C GLU A 193 28.74 -4.12 -2.96
N ALA A 194 29.47 -4.94 -2.24
CA ALA A 194 30.61 -4.47 -1.46
C ALA A 194 31.76 -4.15 -2.41
N ALA A 195 32.51 -3.07 -2.12
CA ALA A 195 33.70 -2.72 -2.91
C ALA A 195 34.77 -3.82 -2.87
N HIS A 196 34.83 -4.56 -1.75
CA HIS A 196 35.72 -5.71 -1.53
C HIS A 196 34.84 -6.84 -0.97
N PRO A 197 34.25 -7.69 -1.81
CA PRO A 197 33.47 -8.82 -1.35
C PRO A 197 34.39 -9.84 -0.66
N VAL A 198 33.90 -10.43 0.43
CA VAL A 198 34.62 -11.53 1.10
C VAL A 198 34.61 -12.75 0.18
N PRO A 199 35.76 -13.41 -0.05
CA PRO A 199 35.82 -14.67 -0.78
C PRO A 199 34.92 -15.74 -0.15
N LEU A 200 34.31 -16.59 -0.98
CA LEU A 200 33.35 -17.58 -0.49
C LEU A 200 34.02 -18.57 0.50
N GLU A 201 35.31 -18.84 0.34
CA GLU A 201 36.11 -19.71 1.18
C GLU A 201 36.31 -19.17 2.62
N GLU A 202 36.17 -17.87 2.78
CA GLU A 202 36.28 -17.21 4.09
C GLU A 202 34.93 -17.09 4.82
N VAL A 203 33.82 -17.46 4.14
CA VAL A 203 32.48 -17.43 4.75
C VAL A 203 32.28 -18.68 5.59
N GLU A 204 31.89 -18.50 6.85
CA GLU A 204 31.60 -19.61 7.76
C GLU A 204 30.52 -20.55 7.19
N PRO A 205 30.77 -21.85 7.15
CA PRO A 205 29.75 -22.82 6.75
C PRO A 205 28.60 -22.87 7.76
N ALA A 206 27.39 -23.19 7.29
CA ALA A 206 26.19 -23.23 8.13
C ALA A 206 26.35 -24.15 9.35
N SER A 207 27.16 -25.22 9.26
CA SER A 207 27.49 -26.13 10.35
C SER A 207 28.23 -25.47 11.52
N GLU A 208 28.96 -24.39 11.28
CA GLU A 208 29.62 -23.61 12.32
C GLU A 208 28.69 -22.59 12.98
N ILE A 209 27.71 -22.08 12.25
CA ILE A 209 26.72 -21.10 12.72
C ILE A 209 25.68 -21.78 13.64
N VAL A 210 25.39 -23.06 13.43
CA VAL A 210 24.29 -23.79 14.09
C VAL A 210 24.80 -24.56 15.35
N LYS A 211 26.07 -24.41 15.72
CA LYS A 211 26.60 -24.93 16.99
C LYS A 211 26.06 -24.08 18.14
#